data_da09fe8ce6ca2063590cec7671a868a7
#
_entry.id   da09fe8ce6ca2063590cec7671a868a7
#
_cell.length_a   1.000
_cell.length_b   1.000
_cell.length_c   1.000
_cell.angle_alpha   90.00
_cell.angle_beta   90.00
_cell.angle_gamma   90.00
#
_symmetry.space_group_name_H-M   'P 1'
#
loop_
_entity.id
_entity.type
_entity.pdbx_description
1 polymer ?
#
loop_
_entity_poly.entity_id
_entity_poly.type
_entity_poly.pdbx_seq_one_letter_code
_entity_poly.pdbx_strand_id
1 'polypeptide(L)'
;MSDNIKGANKRSEKNIETQIKIDLSKIGARVFKNNVGKCWIGKSVIIKSVTDGMRLFPGDVVVRQGRRFNAGLHVGSSDLIGWMPVVVTQEMVGQKIAVFLSPEIKNLTGKPTKEQINWINVVNESGGRAGIARNSEDAVKIALATG
;
A
#
# COMPACT_ATOMS: atom_id res chain seq x y z
N MET A 1 -26.48 44.43 8.37
CA MET A 1 -26.89 43.13 7.86
C MET A 1 -25.58 42.39 7.48
N SER A 2 -25.08 41.62 8.39
CA SER A 2 -23.84 40.86 8.23
C SER A 2 -24.24 39.39 8.22
N ASP A 3 -24.36 38.82 7.01
CA ASP A 3 -24.77 37.45 6.84
C ASP A 3 -23.67 36.46 7.18
N ASN A 4 -24.04 35.63 8.08
CA ASN A 4 -23.42 34.46 8.62
C ASN A 4 -23.09 33.44 7.54
N ILE A 5 -21.85 33.42 7.02
CA ILE A 5 -21.31 32.23 6.31
C ILE A 5 -20.55 31.37 7.33
N LYS A 6 -21.29 30.80 8.27
CA LYS A 6 -20.83 29.70 9.12
C LYS A 6 -21.48 28.41 8.66
N GLY A 7 -20.71 27.49 8.05
CA GLY A 7 -21.19 26.16 7.77
C GLY A 7 -20.56 25.44 6.59
N ALA A 8 -19.35 25.75 6.20
CA ALA A 8 -18.59 24.81 5.39
C ALA A 8 -18.27 23.60 6.27
N ASN A 9 -19.05 22.53 6.13
CA ASN A 9 -18.88 21.27 6.84
C ASN A 9 -17.47 20.75 6.51
N LYS A 10 -16.50 21.00 7.41
CA LYS A 10 -15.09 20.62 7.22
C LYS A 10 -15.03 19.10 7.26
N ARG A 11 -15.17 18.46 6.08
CA ARG A 11 -15.04 17.00 5.95
C ARG A 11 -13.69 16.60 6.55
N SER A 12 -13.69 15.57 7.39
CA SER A 12 -12.43 15.04 7.92
C SER A 12 -11.58 14.47 6.76
N GLU A 13 -10.26 14.54 6.87
CA GLU A 13 -9.35 13.97 5.87
C GLU A 13 -9.69 12.50 5.55
N LYS A 14 -10.12 11.74 6.57
CA LYS A 14 -10.59 10.35 6.40
C LYS A 14 -11.80 10.24 5.46
N ASN A 15 -12.76 11.15 5.56
CA ASN A 15 -13.93 11.14 4.69
C ASN A 15 -13.57 11.55 3.27
N ILE A 16 -12.64 12.50 3.12
CA ILE A 16 -12.10 12.93 1.82
C ILE A 16 -11.35 11.75 1.17
N GLU A 17 -10.47 11.08 1.90
CA GLU A 17 -9.74 9.90 1.42
C GLU A 17 -10.67 8.79 0.95
N THR A 18 -11.71 8.49 1.74
CA THR A 18 -12.70 7.47 1.38
C THR A 18 -13.41 7.83 0.07
N GLN A 19 -13.83 9.08 -0.08
CA GLN A 19 -14.50 9.53 -1.30
C GLN A 19 -13.56 9.48 -2.51
N ILE A 20 -12.30 9.90 -2.37
CA ILE A 20 -11.29 9.81 -3.41
C ILE A 20 -11.10 8.37 -3.89
N LYS A 21 -10.98 7.41 -2.97
CA LYS A 21 -10.85 5.98 -3.32
C LYS A 21 -12.04 5.46 -4.12
N ILE A 22 -13.26 5.84 -3.71
CA ILE A 22 -14.49 5.46 -4.41
C ILE A 22 -14.49 6.03 -5.83
N ASP A 23 -14.21 7.32 -5.97
CA ASP A 23 -14.30 8.00 -7.28
C ASP A 23 -13.20 7.53 -8.25
N LEU A 24 -11.97 7.30 -7.75
CA LEU A 24 -10.90 6.70 -8.53
C LEU A 24 -11.24 5.26 -8.97
N SER A 25 -11.87 4.48 -8.09
CA SER A 25 -12.32 3.11 -8.44
C SER A 25 -13.35 3.10 -9.57
N LYS A 26 -14.26 4.09 -9.64
CA LYS A 26 -15.27 4.20 -10.71
C LYS A 26 -14.67 4.38 -12.10
N ILE A 27 -13.51 5.03 -12.18
CA ILE A 27 -12.77 5.23 -13.46
C ILE A 27 -11.74 4.13 -13.74
N GLY A 28 -11.73 3.03 -12.96
CA GLY A 28 -10.84 1.89 -13.16
C GLY A 28 -9.48 1.98 -12.47
N ALA A 29 -9.19 3.06 -11.75
CA ALA A 29 -7.97 3.16 -10.96
C ALA A 29 -8.04 2.27 -9.71
N ARG A 30 -6.89 1.79 -9.24
CA ARG A 30 -6.74 1.10 -7.96
C ARG A 30 -5.72 1.82 -7.11
N VAL A 31 -6.12 2.23 -5.91
CA VAL A 31 -5.26 2.96 -4.98
C VAL A 31 -5.30 2.32 -3.59
N PHE A 32 -4.16 2.37 -2.91
CA PHE A 32 -3.92 1.78 -1.61
C PHE A 32 -3.41 2.84 -0.65
N LYS A 33 -3.75 2.71 0.64
CA LYS A 33 -3.22 3.58 1.68
C LYS A 33 -1.72 3.32 1.85
N ASN A 34 -0.93 4.37 1.80
CA ASN A 34 0.50 4.35 2.03
C ASN A 34 0.78 4.94 3.43
N ASN A 35 0.78 4.08 4.43
CA ASN A 35 1.07 4.50 5.81
C ASN A 35 2.58 4.56 6.02
N VAL A 36 3.16 5.75 5.92
CA VAL A 36 4.58 5.97 6.17
C VAL A 36 4.84 6.20 7.64
N GLY A 37 5.74 5.42 8.23
CA GLY A 37 6.07 5.58 9.64
C GLY A 37 7.03 4.52 10.17
N LYS A 38 7.43 4.72 11.44
CA LYS A 38 8.22 3.74 12.19
C LYS A 38 7.28 2.91 13.05
N CYS A 39 7.29 1.61 12.86
CA CYS A 39 6.47 0.65 13.58
C CYS A 39 7.34 -0.37 14.34
N TRP A 40 6.69 -1.16 15.18
CA TRP A 40 7.32 -2.30 15.84
C TRP A 40 6.62 -3.58 15.41
N ILE A 41 7.40 -4.60 15.04
CA ILE A 41 6.91 -5.94 14.75
C ILE A 41 7.42 -6.88 15.85
N GLY A 42 6.52 -7.72 16.37
CA GLY A 42 6.82 -8.71 17.39
C GLY A 42 5.58 -9.44 17.84
N LYS A 43 5.69 -10.24 18.89
CA LYS A 43 4.53 -10.89 19.52
C LYS A 43 3.71 -9.84 20.27
N SER A 44 2.52 -9.53 19.79
CA SER A 44 1.59 -8.63 20.48
C SER A 44 0.86 -9.38 21.59
N VAL A 45 0.86 -8.78 22.78
CA VAL A 45 0.09 -9.26 23.95
C VAL A 45 -0.80 -8.11 24.39
N ILE A 46 -2.11 -8.32 24.35
CA ILE A 46 -3.09 -7.35 24.85
C ILE A 46 -3.19 -7.54 26.36
N ILE A 47 -3.02 -6.46 27.12
CA ILE A 47 -3.14 -6.48 28.58
C ILE A 47 -4.62 -6.44 28.94
N LYS A 48 -5.06 -7.46 29.68
CA LYS A 48 -6.47 -7.61 30.12
C LYS A 48 -6.68 -7.16 31.57
N SER A 49 -5.60 -7.07 32.36
CA SER A 49 -5.62 -6.66 33.75
C SER A 49 -4.37 -5.87 34.09
N VAL A 50 -4.42 -5.10 35.17
CA VAL A 50 -3.24 -4.38 35.71
C VAL A 50 -2.21 -5.40 36.12
N THR A 51 -0.94 -5.19 35.72
CA THR A 51 0.21 -6.06 36.05
C THR A 51 1.12 -5.35 37.03
N ASP A 52 1.56 -6.07 38.08
CA ASP A 52 2.55 -5.57 39.05
C ASP A 52 3.93 -5.43 38.39
N GLY A 53 4.64 -4.39 38.74
CA GLY A 53 6.01 -4.10 38.28
C GLY A 53 6.15 -3.31 36.99
N MET A 54 5.09 -3.15 36.19
CA MET A 54 5.01 -2.21 35.07
C MET A 54 3.63 -1.52 35.12
N ARG A 55 3.58 -0.21 34.92
CA ARG A 55 2.29 0.49 34.79
C ARG A 55 1.65 0.16 33.43
N LEU A 56 0.96 -0.98 33.36
CA LEU A 56 0.17 -1.42 32.23
C LEU A 56 -1.31 -1.44 32.62
N PHE A 57 -2.15 -0.90 31.76
CA PHE A 57 -3.59 -0.78 31.97
C PHE A 57 -4.37 -1.65 30.98
N PRO A 58 -5.64 -1.98 31.26
CA PRO A 58 -6.50 -2.67 30.31
C PRO A 58 -6.56 -1.90 28.98
N GLY A 59 -6.30 -2.64 27.86
CA GLY A 59 -6.23 -2.07 26.52
C GLY A 59 -4.81 -1.76 26.02
N ASP A 60 -3.80 -1.74 26.90
CA ASP A 60 -2.41 -1.61 26.48
C ASP A 60 -1.95 -2.80 25.66
N VAL A 61 -1.09 -2.55 24.70
CA VAL A 61 -0.47 -3.59 23.85
C VAL A 61 1.03 -3.62 24.09
N VAL A 62 1.52 -4.76 24.54
CA VAL A 62 2.96 -5.00 24.70
C VAL A 62 3.46 -5.79 23.50
N VAL A 63 4.50 -5.29 22.85
CA VAL A 63 5.18 -5.99 21.75
C VAL A 63 6.44 -6.64 22.31
N ARG A 64 6.43 -7.97 22.50
CA ARG A 64 7.60 -8.74 22.93
C ARG A 64 8.52 -9.04 21.75
N GLN A 65 9.84 -9.02 22.01
CA GLN A 65 10.87 -9.22 20.98
C GLN A 65 10.67 -8.27 19.79
N GLY A 66 10.29 -7.01 20.11
CA GLY A 66 9.99 -6.00 19.13
C GLY A 66 11.20 -5.66 18.26
N ARG A 67 11.00 -5.67 16.95
CA ARG A 67 11.96 -5.15 15.96
C ARG A 67 11.39 -3.91 15.31
N ARG A 68 12.20 -2.89 15.11
CA ARG A 68 11.80 -1.70 14.37
C ARG A 68 11.58 -2.05 12.90
N PHE A 69 10.56 -1.44 12.33
CA PHE A 69 10.15 -1.63 10.94
C PHE A 69 9.70 -0.28 10.38
N ASN A 70 10.16 0.04 9.17
CA ASN A 70 9.66 1.20 8.44
C ASN A 70 8.49 0.76 7.58
N ALA A 71 7.31 1.33 7.81
CA ALA A 71 6.11 1.08 7.01
C ALA A 71 6.00 2.10 5.87
N GLY A 72 5.37 1.67 4.78
CA GLY A 72 5.12 2.52 3.61
C GLY A 72 6.36 2.76 2.75
N LEU A 73 6.25 3.74 1.87
CA LEU A 73 7.37 4.22 1.06
C LEU A 73 8.32 5.09 1.93
N HIS A 74 9.00 6.05 1.35
CA HIS A 74 9.84 6.98 2.12
C HIS A 74 9.05 8.19 2.64
N VAL A 75 9.64 8.93 3.59
CA VAL A 75 9.09 10.18 4.11
C VAL A 75 8.87 11.18 2.97
N GLY A 76 7.69 11.79 2.94
CA GLY A 76 7.28 12.72 1.88
C GLY A 76 6.54 12.07 0.72
N SER A 77 6.39 10.74 0.69
CA SER A 77 5.52 10.09 -0.29
C SER A 77 4.04 10.32 0.01
N SER A 78 3.21 10.26 -1.04
CA SER A 78 1.77 10.51 -0.95
C SER A 78 1.03 9.51 -0.07
N ASP A 79 -0.12 9.92 0.48
CA ASP A 79 -1.00 9.08 1.31
C ASP A 79 -1.65 7.92 0.56
N LEU A 80 -1.84 8.08 -0.74
CA LEU A 80 -2.38 7.05 -1.64
C LEU A 80 -1.38 6.75 -2.74
N ILE A 81 -1.19 5.47 -3.02
CA ILE A 81 -0.39 4.95 -4.14
C ILE A 81 -1.23 3.93 -4.90
N GLY A 82 -0.98 3.78 -6.19
CA GLY A 82 -1.74 2.83 -7.00
C GLY A 82 -1.44 2.96 -8.47
N TRP A 83 -2.36 2.47 -9.30
CA TRP A 83 -2.26 2.55 -10.74
C TRP A 83 -3.59 2.90 -11.39
N MET A 84 -3.51 3.42 -12.60
CA MET A 84 -4.61 3.65 -13.53
C MET A 84 -4.26 2.95 -14.84
N PRO A 85 -5.04 1.94 -15.28
CA PRO A 85 -4.87 1.36 -16.60
C PRO A 85 -5.12 2.42 -17.69
N VAL A 86 -4.21 2.51 -18.64
CA VAL A 86 -4.30 3.45 -19.75
C VAL A 86 -4.10 2.69 -21.06
N VAL A 87 -5.02 2.89 -22.01
CA VAL A 87 -4.84 2.37 -23.37
C VAL A 87 -3.82 3.26 -24.09
N VAL A 88 -2.72 2.64 -24.53
CA VAL A 88 -1.68 3.38 -25.28
C VAL A 88 -2.22 3.77 -26.66
N THR A 89 -2.20 5.04 -26.97
CA THR A 89 -2.62 5.58 -28.27
C THR A 89 -1.42 6.02 -29.13
N GLN A 90 -1.68 6.34 -30.41
CA GLN A 90 -0.63 6.77 -31.32
C GLN A 90 0.04 8.07 -30.83
N GLU A 91 -0.69 8.96 -30.17
CA GLU A 91 -0.17 10.23 -29.64
C GLU A 91 0.81 10.02 -28.46
N MET A 92 0.78 8.83 -27.85
CA MET A 92 1.68 8.47 -26.74
C MET A 92 2.99 7.84 -27.21
N VAL A 93 3.16 7.60 -28.51
CA VAL A 93 4.41 7.03 -29.05
C VAL A 93 5.58 7.95 -28.74
N GLY A 94 6.64 7.39 -28.16
CA GLY A 94 7.84 8.12 -27.73
C GLY A 94 7.75 8.78 -26.35
N GLN A 95 6.59 8.75 -25.69
CA GLN A 95 6.45 9.25 -24.32
C GLN A 95 6.97 8.22 -23.30
N LYS A 96 7.46 8.72 -22.15
CA LYS A 96 7.82 7.87 -21.02
C LYS A 96 6.61 7.66 -20.12
N ILE A 97 6.26 6.40 -19.88
CA ILE A 97 5.17 6.01 -18.98
C ILE A 97 5.77 5.22 -17.81
N ALA A 98 5.41 5.57 -16.58
CA ALA A 98 5.72 4.76 -15.41
C ALA A 98 4.77 3.58 -15.32
N VAL A 99 5.30 2.36 -15.40
CA VAL A 99 4.53 1.12 -15.26
C VAL A 99 4.63 0.64 -13.81
N PHE A 100 3.50 0.26 -13.22
CA PHE A 100 3.49 -0.29 -11.86
C PHE A 100 4.25 -1.62 -11.82
N LEU A 101 5.26 -1.71 -10.93
CA LEU A 101 6.15 -2.85 -10.79
C LEU A 101 6.01 -3.45 -9.39
N SER A 102 5.74 -4.77 -9.30
CA SER A 102 5.49 -5.46 -8.04
C SER A 102 6.10 -6.87 -8.01
N PRO A 103 7.43 -7.01 -7.89
CA PRO A 103 8.07 -8.32 -7.73
C PRO A 103 7.84 -8.86 -6.32
N GLU A 104 7.34 -10.08 -6.20
CA GLU A 104 7.25 -10.84 -4.97
C GLU A 104 8.55 -11.60 -4.71
N ILE A 105 9.21 -11.32 -3.60
CA ILE A 105 10.51 -11.92 -3.28
C ILE A 105 10.33 -13.25 -2.56
N LYS A 106 10.94 -14.32 -3.08
CA LYS A 106 10.98 -15.64 -2.46
C LYS A 106 12.41 -16.20 -2.45
N ASN A 107 12.76 -16.95 -1.42
CA ASN A 107 13.95 -17.80 -1.46
C ASN A 107 13.73 -18.97 -2.42
N LEU A 108 14.76 -19.81 -2.64
CA LEU A 108 14.72 -20.90 -3.61
C LEU A 108 13.59 -21.92 -3.37
N THR A 109 13.23 -22.17 -2.10
CA THR A 109 12.22 -23.15 -1.69
C THR A 109 10.87 -22.53 -1.35
N GLY A 110 10.81 -21.23 -1.19
CA GLY A 110 9.60 -20.50 -0.81
C GLY A 110 8.52 -20.60 -1.88
N LYS A 111 7.30 -20.94 -1.47
CA LYS A 111 6.13 -20.97 -2.34
C LYS A 111 5.30 -19.70 -2.14
N PRO A 112 4.77 -19.11 -3.20
CA PRO A 112 3.83 -18.00 -3.08
C PRO A 112 2.51 -18.49 -2.48
N THR A 113 1.82 -17.63 -1.74
CA THR A 113 0.45 -17.90 -1.29
C THR A 113 -0.55 -17.68 -2.43
N LYS A 114 -1.80 -18.15 -2.22
CA LYS A 114 -2.87 -17.92 -3.19
C LYS A 114 -3.16 -16.43 -3.38
N GLU A 115 -3.10 -15.66 -2.29
CA GLU A 115 -3.31 -14.21 -2.30
C GLU A 115 -2.22 -13.49 -3.10
N GLN A 116 -0.95 -13.92 -2.98
CA GLN A 116 0.17 -13.38 -3.75
C GLN A 116 0.04 -13.69 -5.25
N ILE A 117 -0.38 -14.90 -5.60
CA ILE A 117 -0.65 -15.26 -7.00
C ILE A 117 -1.80 -14.41 -7.55
N ASN A 118 -2.90 -14.27 -6.79
CA ASN A 118 -4.01 -13.42 -7.19
C ASN A 118 -3.58 -11.96 -7.40
N TRP A 119 -2.74 -11.42 -6.50
CA TRP A 119 -2.18 -10.08 -6.65
C TRP A 119 -1.37 -9.92 -7.94
N ILE A 120 -0.48 -10.89 -8.24
CA ILE A 120 0.33 -10.90 -9.46
C ILE A 120 -0.57 -10.86 -10.69
N ASN A 121 -1.61 -11.70 -10.73
CA ASN A 121 -2.56 -11.73 -11.86
C ASN A 121 -3.27 -10.40 -12.04
N VAL A 122 -3.82 -9.84 -10.96
CA VAL A 122 -4.53 -8.54 -11.00
C VAL A 122 -3.63 -7.40 -11.49
N VAL A 123 -2.36 -7.38 -11.07
CA VAL A 123 -1.40 -6.36 -11.52
C VAL A 123 -1.11 -6.53 -13.01
N ASN A 124 -0.83 -7.75 -13.47
CA ASN A 124 -0.51 -8.02 -14.87
C ASN A 124 -1.71 -7.76 -15.80
N GLU A 125 -2.91 -8.19 -15.42
CA GLU A 125 -4.16 -7.90 -16.14
C GLU A 125 -4.46 -6.41 -16.25
N SER A 126 -3.99 -5.60 -15.29
CA SER A 126 -4.12 -4.15 -15.31
C SER A 126 -3.03 -3.44 -16.13
N GLY A 127 -2.13 -4.18 -16.80
CA GLY A 127 -0.99 -3.62 -17.56
C GLY A 127 0.24 -3.29 -16.73
N GLY A 128 0.27 -3.68 -15.45
CA GLY A 128 1.46 -3.62 -14.60
C GLY A 128 2.41 -4.80 -14.85
N ARG A 129 3.45 -4.90 -14.05
CA ARG A 129 4.47 -5.96 -14.13
C ARG A 129 4.68 -6.57 -12.76
N ALA A 130 4.25 -7.81 -12.58
CA ALA A 130 4.40 -8.53 -11.32
C ALA A 130 4.81 -9.98 -11.58
N GLY A 131 5.53 -10.58 -10.63
CA GLY A 131 5.99 -11.96 -10.73
C GLY A 131 6.78 -12.38 -9.50
N ILE A 132 7.20 -13.63 -9.46
CA ILE A 132 8.04 -14.17 -8.39
C ILE A 132 9.52 -13.95 -8.76
N ALA A 133 10.24 -13.23 -7.91
CA ALA A 133 11.68 -13.03 -8.05
C ALA A 133 12.43 -13.83 -6.96
N ARG A 134 13.38 -14.68 -7.36
CA ARG A 134 14.24 -15.46 -6.46
C ARG A 134 15.68 -14.96 -6.43
N ASN A 135 16.00 -14.07 -7.35
CA ASN A 135 17.29 -13.40 -7.53
C ASN A 135 17.10 -12.07 -8.27
N SER A 136 18.16 -11.32 -8.43
CA SER A 136 18.14 -10.04 -9.15
C SER A 136 17.76 -10.19 -10.63
N GLU A 137 18.16 -11.27 -11.28
CA GLU A 137 17.89 -11.50 -12.70
C GLU A 137 16.39 -11.72 -12.96
N ASP A 138 15.70 -12.44 -12.04
CA ASP A 138 14.25 -12.62 -12.11
C ASP A 138 13.52 -11.28 -12.00
N ALA A 139 13.95 -10.43 -11.06
CA ALA A 139 13.36 -9.11 -10.88
C ALA A 139 13.56 -8.22 -12.12
N VAL A 140 14.72 -8.28 -12.75
CA VAL A 140 15.00 -7.57 -14.02
C VAL A 140 14.13 -8.10 -15.15
N LYS A 141 13.97 -9.43 -15.29
CA LYS A 141 13.07 -10.02 -16.29
C LYS A 141 11.63 -9.56 -16.11
N ILE A 142 11.13 -9.53 -14.86
CA ILE A 142 9.79 -9.01 -14.55
C ILE A 142 9.68 -7.55 -14.99
N ALA A 143 10.69 -6.73 -14.66
CA ALA A 143 10.68 -5.30 -14.99
C ALA A 143 10.74 -5.01 -16.50
N LEU A 144 11.33 -5.89 -17.30
CA LEU A 144 11.48 -5.76 -18.75
C LEU A 144 10.43 -6.55 -19.54
N ALA A 145 9.56 -7.34 -18.89
CA ALA A 145 8.54 -8.12 -19.58
C ALA A 145 7.67 -7.19 -20.43
N THR A 146 7.59 -7.47 -21.71
CA THR A 146 6.56 -6.92 -22.61
C THR A 146 5.31 -7.75 -22.42
N GLY A 147 4.18 -7.12 -22.08
CA GLY A 147 2.87 -7.77 -21.95
C GLY A 147 2.39 -8.42 -23.25
#